data_56ae44f7e64350627db4e69b615234c9
#
_entry.id   56ae44f7e64350627db4e69b615234c9
#
_cell.length_a   1.000
_cell.length_b   1.000
_cell.length_c   1.000
_cell.angle_alpha   90.00
_cell.angle_beta   90.00
_cell.angle_gamma   90.00
#
_symmetry.space_group_name_H-M   'P 1'
#
loop_
_entity.id
_entity.type
_entity.pdbx_description
1 polymer ?
#
loop_
_entity_poly.entity_id
_entity_poly.type
_entity_poly.pdbx_seq_one_letter_code
_entity_poly.pdbx_strand_id
1 'polypeptide(L)'
;MINADIPAKDTYLSIPAPAEGLFKDRGSRFIALARPVNDEEEAQSLLEAARKEYHDARHHCLAYRIGLGGGVWRASDDGEPSGSAGRPILGQIDSRNLSDVAVVVVRYFGGIKLGVPGLIRAYREATADALDKAGTVEKIAGKWVRLEFGYLSMNQVMKVLKDLDLPQRGQNFGQRCSLQARVRLSAEEAFKDRISQIDDCLIIEE
;
A
#
# COMPACT_ATOMS: atom_id res chain seq x y z
N MET A 1 -18.88 -21.76 -16.79
CA MET A 1 -17.49 -21.26 -16.58
C MET A 1 -17.32 -20.09 -17.53
N ILE A 2 -17.52 -18.88 -17.05
CA ILE A 2 -17.22 -17.66 -17.78
C ILE A 2 -16.13 -17.00 -16.93
N ASN A 3 -14.85 -17.33 -17.26
CA ASN A 3 -13.76 -16.45 -16.87
C ASN A 3 -13.97 -15.17 -17.67
N ALA A 4 -14.63 -14.18 -17.08
CA ALA A 4 -14.57 -12.82 -17.58
C ALA A 4 -13.10 -12.43 -17.43
N ASP A 5 -12.39 -12.23 -18.54
CA ASP A 5 -11.10 -11.55 -18.61
C ASP A 5 -11.28 -10.18 -17.95
N ILE A 6 -10.98 -10.11 -16.68
CA ILE A 6 -10.94 -8.86 -15.93
C ILE A 6 -9.70 -8.14 -16.44
N PRO A 7 -9.83 -6.97 -17.07
CA PRO A 7 -8.69 -6.29 -17.62
C PRO A 7 -7.67 -6.04 -16.51
N ALA A 8 -6.41 -6.35 -16.77
CA ALA A 8 -5.25 -6.26 -15.88
C ALA A 8 -4.94 -4.83 -15.35
N LYS A 9 -5.92 -3.91 -15.40
CA LYS A 9 -5.75 -2.48 -15.08
C LYS A 9 -5.85 -2.13 -13.60
N ASP A 10 -6.36 -3.02 -12.76
CA ASP A 10 -6.59 -2.73 -11.34
C ASP A 10 -5.84 -3.66 -10.37
N THR A 11 -4.88 -4.44 -10.86
CA THR A 11 -3.94 -5.17 -10.01
C THR A 11 -2.59 -4.46 -9.93
N TYR A 12 -1.95 -4.55 -8.78
CA TYR A 12 -0.62 -4.03 -8.51
C TYR A 12 0.07 -4.86 -7.44
N LEU A 13 1.41 -4.76 -7.39
CA LEU A 13 2.21 -5.51 -6.43
C LEU A 13 2.45 -4.69 -5.15
N SER A 14 2.42 -5.38 -4.01
CA SER A 14 2.74 -4.83 -2.69
C SER A 14 3.50 -5.88 -1.87
N ILE A 15 3.81 -5.56 -0.61
CA ILE A 15 4.35 -6.55 0.34
C ILE A 15 3.24 -7.08 1.25
N PRO A 16 3.25 -8.38 1.61
CA PRO A 16 2.18 -8.99 2.43
C PRO A 16 2.24 -8.59 3.91
N ALA A 17 3.43 -8.32 4.45
CA ALA A 17 3.66 -8.07 5.87
C ALA A 17 4.90 -7.18 6.09
N PRO A 18 5.06 -6.59 7.30
CA PRO A 18 6.28 -5.91 7.70
C PRO A 18 7.50 -6.82 7.61
N ALA A 19 8.64 -6.24 7.22
CA ALA A 19 9.91 -6.94 7.20
C ALA A 19 11.08 -5.99 7.52
N GLU A 20 12.19 -6.56 8.00
CA GLU A 20 13.38 -5.81 8.35
C GLU A 20 14.60 -6.28 7.54
N GLY A 21 15.38 -5.32 7.08
CA GLY A 21 16.64 -5.53 6.39
C GLY A 21 17.79 -4.89 7.13
N LEU A 22 18.99 -5.42 6.90
CA LEU A 22 20.21 -4.93 7.53
C LEU A 22 21.35 -4.91 6.54
N PHE A 23 22.04 -3.79 6.45
CA PHE A 23 23.32 -3.68 5.75
C PHE A 23 24.37 -3.03 6.65
N LYS A 24 25.60 -3.51 6.55
CA LYS A 24 26.74 -2.97 7.33
C LYS A 24 27.90 -2.65 6.39
N ASP A 25 28.49 -1.47 6.56
CA ASP A 25 29.69 -1.06 5.83
C ASP A 25 30.57 -0.15 6.70
N ARG A 26 31.87 -0.47 6.80
CA ARG A 26 32.89 0.31 7.53
C ARG A 26 32.43 0.74 8.92
N GLY A 27 31.85 -0.18 9.69
CA GLY A 27 31.31 0.08 11.02
C GLY A 27 29.96 0.75 11.06
N SER A 28 29.49 1.35 9.97
CA SER A 28 28.12 1.89 9.88
C SER A 28 27.09 0.77 9.75
N ARG A 29 25.91 1.00 10.32
CA ARG A 29 24.77 0.06 10.28
C ARG A 29 23.53 0.76 9.74
N PHE A 30 22.88 0.12 8.77
CA PHE A 30 21.67 0.59 8.11
C PHE A 30 20.58 -0.45 8.35
N ILE A 31 19.52 -0.07 9.08
CA ILE A 31 18.38 -0.92 9.42
C ILE A 31 17.20 -0.44 8.60
N ALA A 32 16.70 -1.25 7.68
CA ALA A 32 15.55 -0.94 6.86
C ALA A 32 14.30 -1.59 7.45
N LEU A 33 13.27 -0.78 7.65
CA LEU A 33 11.95 -1.17 8.14
C LEU A 33 10.97 -1.01 6.99
N ALA A 34 10.57 -2.11 6.35
CA ALA A 34 9.56 -2.11 5.30
C ALA A 34 8.19 -2.44 5.88
N ARG A 35 7.14 -1.70 5.47
CA ARG A 35 5.77 -1.91 5.92
C ARG A 35 4.78 -1.69 4.78
N PRO A 36 3.74 -2.55 4.62
CA PRO A 36 2.60 -2.22 3.78
C PRO A 36 1.85 -1.03 4.41
N VAL A 37 1.47 -0.07 3.58
CA VAL A 37 0.72 1.14 3.98
C VAL A 37 -0.40 1.42 2.98
N ASN A 38 -1.47 2.08 3.42
CA ASN A 38 -2.60 2.42 2.56
C ASN A 38 -2.64 3.91 2.20
N ASP A 39 -1.98 4.75 3.02
CA ASP A 39 -1.95 6.20 2.86
C ASP A 39 -0.66 6.81 3.41
N GLU A 40 -0.53 8.13 3.26
CA GLU A 40 0.62 8.89 3.73
C GLU A 40 0.70 8.98 5.26
N GLU A 41 -0.43 8.90 5.95
CA GLU A 41 -0.49 8.96 7.41
C GLU A 41 0.12 7.69 8.01
N GLU A 42 -0.19 6.51 7.46
CA GLU A 42 0.43 5.25 7.85
C GLU A 42 1.95 5.25 7.58
N ALA A 43 2.39 5.82 6.45
CA ALA A 43 3.81 5.96 6.15
C ALA A 43 4.51 6.91 7.14
N GLN A 44 3.87 8.01 7.52
CA GLN A 44 4.38 8.94 8.52
C GLN A 44 4.42 8.29 9.92
N SER A 45 3.40 7.52 10.28
CA SER A 45 3.36 6.75 11.54
C SER A 45 4.51 5.75 11.65
N LEU A 46 4.91 5.11 10.53
CA LEU A 46 6.10 4.25 10.50
C LEU A 46 7.38 5.05 10.82
N LEU A 47 7.52 6.25 10.24
CA LEU A 47 8.67 7.11 10.51
C LEU A 47 8.73 7.53 11.97
N GLU A 48 7.61 7.91 12.56
CA GLU A 48 7.52 8.30 13.97
C GLU A 48 7.83 7.13 14.91
N ALA A 49 7.32 5.94 14.60
CA ALA A 49 7.64 4.72 15.34
C ALA A 49 9.16 4.41 15.28
N ALA A 50 9.76 4.51 14.09
CA ALA A 50 11.20 4.32 13.92
C ALA A 50 12.04 5.35 14.70
N ARG A 51 11.63 6.62 14.72
CA ARG A 51 12.29 7.68 15.50
C ARG A 51 12.19 7.44 17.00
N LYS A 52 11.08 6.89 17.47
CA LYS A 52 10.88 6.56 18.88
C LYS A 52 11.72 5.35 19.30
N GLU A 53 11.75 4.32 18.47
CA GLU A 53 12.48 3.08 18.74
C GLU A 53 14.00 3.27 18.65
N TYR A 54 14.48 3.97 17.60
CA TYR A 54 15.90 4.22 17.33
C TYR A 54 16.26 5.69 17.61
N HIS A 55 15.87 6.19 18.80
CA HIS A 55 15.95 7.60 19.17
C HIS A 55 17.40 8.17 19.23
N ASP A 56 18.39 7.30 19.35
CA ASP A 56 19.82 7.61 19.36
C ASP A 56 20.44 7.65 17.95
N ALA A 57 19.71 7.24 16.91
CA ALA A 57 20.15 7.34 15.54
C ALA A 57 19.96 8.79 15.00
N ARG A 58 20.88 9.21 14.11
CA ARG A 58 20.85 10.58 13.55
C ARG A 58 19.98 10.71 12.32
N HIS A 59 19.77 9.63 11.56
CA HIS A 59 19.09 9.66 10.27
C HIS A 59 18.03 8.57 10.21
N HIS A 60 16.81 8.97 9.84
CA HIS A 60 15.65 8.11 9.62
C HIS A 60 15.09 8.44 8.24
N CYS A 61 15.74 7.94 7.20
CA CYS A 61 15.41 8.26 5.83
C CYS A 61 14.19 7.45 5.38
N LEU A 62 13.19 8.14 4.78
CA LEU A 62 11.92 7.55 4.39
C LEU A 62 11.75 7.60 2.88
N ALA A 63 11.20 6.53 2.29
CA ALA A 63 10.52 6.60 1.02
C ALA A 63 9.26 5.73 1.04
N TYR A 64 8.24 6.15 0.27
CA TYR A 64 7.03 5.39 0.05
C TYR A 64 6.49 5.58 -1.36
N ARG A 65 5.67 4.61 -1.78
CA ARG A 65 4.86 4.66 -2.97
C ARG A 65 3.48 4.08 -2.65
N ILE A 66 2.41 4.78 -3.02
CA ILE A 66 1.04 4.49 -2.61
C ILE A 66 0.10 4.59 -3.79
N GLY A 67 -0.91 3.74 -3.79
CA GLY A 67 -2.02 3.70 -4.74
C GLY A 67 -1.71 2.92 -6.02
N LEU A 68 -2.75 2.67 -6.80
CA LEU A 68 -2.64 2.02 -8.10
C LEU A 68 -1.73 2.83 -9.02
N GLY A 69 -0.71 2.19 -9.60
CA GLY A 69 0.30 2.85 -10.41
C GLY A 69 1.30 3.70 -9.61
N GLY A 70 1.19 3.72 -8.27
CA GLY A 70 2.15 4.40 -7.40
C GLY A 70 2.21 5.92 -7.60
N GLY A 71 1.06 6.56 -7.86
CA GLY A 71 0.98 8.00 -8.17
C GLY A 71 1.38 8.90 -7.01
N VAL A 72 1.16 8.45 -5.77
CA VAL A 72 1.56 9.18 -4.55
C VAL A 72 2.88 8.61 -4.06
N TRP A 73 3.91 9.46 -3.95
CA TRP A 73 5.23 9.03 -3.49
C TRP A 73 5.99 10.13 -2.79
N ARG A 74 6.94 9.75 -1.95
CA ARG A 74 7.88 10.65 -1.29
C ARG A 74 9.23 9.97 -1.10
N ALA A 75 10.29 10.80 -1.07
CA ALA A 75 11.64 10.40 -0.71
C ALA A 75 12.26 11.49 0.16
N SER A 76 12.84 11.12 1.31
CA SER A 76 13.45 12.02 2.28
C SER A 76 14.80 11.51 2.73
N ASP A 77 15.79 12.38 2.68
CA ASP A 77 17.18 12.07 3.07
C ASP A 77 17.45 12.33 4.57
N ASP A 78 16.54 12.96 5.31
CA ASP A 78 16.64 13.24 6.77
C ASP A 78 18.03 13.70 7.23
N GLY A 79 18.60 14.70 6.52
CA GLY A 79 19.91 15.29 6.83
C GLY A 79 21.12 14.56 6.23
N GLU A 80 20.94 13.46 5.50
CA GLU A 80 21.98 12.91 4.63
C GLU A 80 22.22 13.81 3.41
N PRO A 81 23.34 13.70 2.69
CA PRO A 81 23.56 14.44 1.45
C PRO A 81 22.41 14.22 0.46
N SER A 82 21.96 15.29 -0.21
CA SER A 82 20.81 15.26 -1.10
C SER A 82 20.87 14.11 -2.12
N GLY A 83 19.80 13.30 -2.17
CA GLY A 83 19.64 12.18 -3.07
C GLY A 83 20.47 10.93 -2.72
N SER A 84 21.15 10.92 -1.57
CA SER A 84 21.99 9.78 -1.18
C SER A 84 21.28 8.70 -0.37
N ALA A 85 20.05 8.97 0.10
CA ALA A 85 19.27 8.05 0.93
C ALA A 85 17.84 7.83 0.38
N GLY A 86 16.99 8.84 0.41
CA GLY A 86 15.59 8.70 0.04
C GLY A 86 15.38 8.21 -1.39
N ARG A 87 16.11 8.73 -2.37
CA ARG A 87 16.03 8.28 -3.76
C ARG A 87 16.51 6.84 -3.96
N PRO A 88 17.64 6.38 -3.37
CA PRO A 88 18.04 4.98 -3.38
C PRO A 88 16.99 4.02 -2.78
N ILE A 89 16.32 4.43 -1.68
CA ILE A 89 15.23 3.67 -1.06
C ILE A 89 14.05 3.57 -2.04
N LEU A 90 13.56 4.71 -2.57
CA LEU A 90 12.47 4.74 -3.53
C LEU A 90 12.78 3.91 -4.77
N GLY A 91 14.00 4.00 -5.29
CA GLY A 91 14.43 3.22 -6.45
C GLY A 91 14.37 1.70 -6.23
N GLN A 92 14.48 1.21 -5.00
CA GLN A 92 14.30 -0.21 -4.69
C GLN A 92 12.81 -0.62 -4.68
N ILE A 93 11.92 0.26 -4.25
CA ILE A 93 10.46 0.07 -4.35
C ILE A 93 10.07 0.03 -5.84
N ASP A 94 10.56 1.01 -6.62
CA ASP A 94 10.26 1.16 -8.05
C ASP A 94 10.76 -0.02 -8.88
N SER A 95 11.98 -0.49 -8.63
CA SER A 95 12.57 -1.60 -9.39
C SER A 95 11.84 -2.93 -9.23
N ARG A 96 11.01 -3.05 -8.19
CA ARG A 96 10.15 -4.20 -7.93
C ARG A 96 8.68 -3.95 -8.30
N ASN A 97 8.37 -2.79 -8.90
CA ASN A 97 7.01 -2.35 -9.24
C ASN A 97 6.05 -2.41 -8.03
N LEU A 98 6.56 -2.15 -6.82
CA LEU A 98 5.76 -2.18 -5.61
C LEU A 98 5.01 -0.86 -5.40
N SER A 99 3.80 -0.96 -4.88
CA SER A 99 3.00 0.16 -4.38
C SER A 99 2.35 -0.22 -3.04
N ASP A 100 1.78 0.76 -2.33
CA ASP A 100 1.30 0.60 -0.95
C ASP A 100 2.40 0.07 -0.02
N VAL A 101 3.59 0.65 -0.14
CA VAL A 101 4.79 0.30 0.62
C VAL A 101 5.50 1.55 1.10
N ALA A 102 5.85 1.58 2.38
CA ALA A 102 6.78 2.54 2.95
C ALA A 102 8.01 1.81 3.51
N VAL A 103 9.17 2.44 3.35
CA VAL A 103 10.44 1.96 3.92
C VAL A 103 11.13 3.10 4.65
N VAL A 104 11.46 2.88 5.92
CA VAL A 104 12.33 3.76 6.70
C VAL A 104 13.67 3.06 6.88
N VAL A 105 14.76 3.76 6.56
CA VAL A 105 16.11 3.25 6.83
C VAL A 105 16.75 4.11 7.91
N VAL A 106 17.05 3.47 9.03
CA VAL A 106 17.75 4.05 10.19
C VAL A 106 19.22 3.83 10.04
N ARG A 107 20.05 4.89 10.23
CA ARG A 107 21.49 4.78 10.13
C ARG A 107 22.20 5.09 11.44
N TYR A 108 23.11 4.20 11.80
CA TYR A 108 24.16 4.42 12.80
C TYR A 108 25.51 4.60 12.14
N PHE A 109 26.17 5.72 12.44
CA PHE A 109 27.50 6.04 11.89
C PHE A 109 28.60 5.22 12.58
N GLY A 110 29.46 4.59 11.79
CA GLY A 110 30.52 3.70 12.25
C GLY A 110 31.90 4.35 12.42
N GLY A 111 31.98 5.68 12.41
CA GLY A 111 33.26 6.40 12.54
C GLY A 111 33.96 6.69 11.22
N ILE A 112 33.70 5.94 10.14
CA ILE A 112 34.32 6.12 8.82
C ILE A 112 33.29 6.66 7.83
N LYS A 113 33.61 7.78 7.17
CA LYS A 113 32.75 8.36 6.12
C LYS A 113 32.72 7.47 4.89
N LEU A 114 31.53 7.12 4.41
CA LEU A 114 31.33 6.28 3.21
C LEU A 114 31.41 7.07 1.90
N GLY A 115 31.21 8.39 1.97
CA GLY A 115 30.99 9.23 0.79
C GLY A 115 29.62 9.01 0.16
N VAL A 116 29.22 9.89 -0.77
CA VAL A 116 27.90 9.81 -1.44
C VAL A 116 27.68 8.47 -2.15
N PRO A 117 28.62 7.94 -2.95
CA PRO A 117 28.44 6.64 -3.59
C PRO A 117 28.26 5.47 -2.60
N GLY A 118 29.00 5.50 -1.47
CA GLY A 118 28.88 4.48 -0.43
C GLY A 118 27.54 4.55 0.31
N LEU A 119 27.02 5.77 0.56
CA LEU A 119 25.68 5.96 1.14
C LEU A 119 24.59 5.43 0.20
N ILE A 120 24.61 5.81 -1.06
CA ILE A 120 23.63 5.35 -2.07
C ILE A 120 23.59 3.82 -2.09
N ARG A 121 24.77 3.16 -2.12
CA ARG A 121 24.86 1.71 -2.08
C ARG A 121 24.26 1.16 -0.77
N ALA A 122 24.62 1.71 0.39
CA ALA A 122 24.20 1.19 1.68
C ALA A 122 22.67 1.29 1.89
N TYR A 123 22.06 2.43 1.53
CA TYR A 123 20.62 2.60 1.59
C TYR A 123 19.89 1.65 0.63
N ARG A 124 20.43 1.45 -0.58
CA ARG A 124 19.92 0.49 -1.55
C ARG A 124 19.95 -0.93 -1.02
N GLU A 125 21.10 -1.40 -0.54
CA GLU A 125 21.29 -2.78 -0.08
C GLU A 125 20.45 -3.10 1.16
N ALA A 126 20.36 -2.18 2.13
CA ALA A 126 19.48 -2.36 3.29
C ALA A 126 18.01 -2.48 2.89
N THR A 127 17.56 -1.62 1.98
CA THR A 127 16.18 -1.64 1.48
C THR A 127 15.90 -2.92 0.68
N ALA A 128 16.84 -3.33 -0.18
CA ALA A 128 16.73 -4.57 -0.94
C ALA A 128 16.54 -5.78 -0.02
N ASP A 129 17.38 -5.91 1.02
CA ASP A 129 17.29 -7.00 2.00
C ASP A 129 15.92 -7.03 2.72
N ALA A 130 15.37 -5.86 3.08
CA ALA A 130 14.03 -5.78 3.69
C ALA A 130 12.93 -6.22 2.73
N LEU A 131 12.94 -5.71 1.50
CA LEU A 131 11.91 -6.02 0.51
C LEU A 131 11.97 -7.47 0.01
N ASP A 132 13.17 -8.04 -0.12
CA ASP A 132 13.35 -9.44 -0.50
C ASP A 132 12.83 -10.39 0.60
N LYS A 133 13.02 -10.04 1.88
CA LYS A 133 12.45 -10.77 3.02
C LYS A 133 10.94 -10.63 3.13
N ALA A 134 10.40 -9.46 2.79
CA ALA A 134 8.96 -9.22 2.80
C ALA A 134 8.23 -10.11 1.78
N GLY A 135 8.86 -10.39 0.64
CA GLY A 135 8.20 -11.02 -0.50
C GLY A 135 7.20 -10.09 -1.18
N THR A 136 6.40 -10.66 -2.07
CA THR A 136 5.48 -9.88 -2.90
C THR A 136 4.09 -10.50 -2.88
N VAL A 137 3.06 -9.66 -2.87
CA VAL A 137 1.65 -10.03 -3.00
C VAL A 137 0.97 -9.17 -4.06
N GLU A 138 0.10 -9.78 -4.86
CA GLU A 138 -0.76 -9.03 -5.76
C GLU A 138 -1.97 -8.48 -4.98
N LYS A 139 -2.21 -7.18 -5.11
CA LYS A 139 -3.39 -6.49 -4.58
C LYS A 139 -4.30 -6.07 -5.73
N ILE A 140 -5.59 -5.96 -5.41
CA ILE A 140 -6.61 -5.47 -6.34
C ILE A 140 -7.04 -4.08 -5.88
N ALA A 141 -6.92 -3.10 -6.77
CA ALA A 141 -7.42 -1.77 -6.53
C ALA A 141 -8.96 -1.76 -6.57
N GLY A 142 -9.56 -1.24 -5.52
CA GLY A 142 -11.01 -1.15 -5.39
C GLY A 142 -11.39 -0.35 -4.16
N LYS A 143 -12.61 0.16 -4.15
CA LYS A 143 -13.17 0.93 -3.05
C LYS A 143 -14.32 0.19 -2.37
N TRP A 144 -14.51 0.44 -1.09
CA TRP A 144 -15.70 0.02 -0.38
C TRP A 144 -16.83 0.99 -0.72
N VAL A 145 -17.94 0.45 -1.18
CA VAL A 145 -19.14 1.21 -1.54
C VAL A 145 -20.28 0.74 -0.64
N ARG A 146 -20.97 1.66 0.01
CA ARG A 146 -22.15 1.35 0.83
C ARG A 146 -23.39 1.31 -0.04
N LEU A 147 -24.18 0.24 0.10
CA LEU A 147 -25.49 0.09 -0.47
C LEU A 147 -26.55 0.19 0.61
N GLU A 148 -27.64 0.91 0.30
CA GLU A 148 -28.86 0.91 1.09
C GLU A 148 -30.06 0.54 0.18
N PHE A 149 -30.88 -0.41 0.61
CA PHE A 149 -31.95 -0.94 -0.22
C PHE A 149 -33.11 -1.48 0.61
N GLY A 150 -34.31 -1.53 -0.01
CA GLY A 150 -35.47 -2.15 0.60
C GLY A 150 -35.36 -3.67 0.64
N TYR A 151 -36.03 -4.30 1.60
CA TYR A 151 -36.02 -5.77 1.77
C TYR A 151 -36.45 -6.53 0.49
N LEU A 152 -37.41 -5.99 -0.28
CA LEU A 152 -37.89 -6.59 -1.52
C LEU A 152 -36.82 -6.64 -2.62
N SER A 153 -35.87 -5.71 -2.62
CA SER A 153 -34.77 -5.61 -3.58
C SER A 153 -33.56 -6.50 -3.20
N MET A 154 -33.58 -7.10 -2.00
CA MET A 154 -32.43 -7.87 -1.47
C MET A 154 -31.92 -8.94 -2.42
N ASN A 155 -32.83 -9.73 -3.02
CA ASN A 155 -32.43 -10.83 -3.92
C ASN A 155 -31.72 -10.30 -5.18
N GLN A 156 -32.16 -9.15 -5.71
CA GLN A 156 -31.56 -8.55 -6.90
C GLN A 156 -30.17 -7.98 -6.55
N VAL A 157 -30.04 -7.27 -5.43
CA VAL A 157 -28.75 -6.76 -4.94
C VAL A 157 -27.76 -7.91 -4.71
N MET A 158 -28.16 -8.94 -3.96
CA MET A 158 -27.30 -10.10 -3.67
C MET A 158 -26.88 -10.84 -4.95
N LYS A 159 -27.76 -10.89 -5.96
CA LYS A 159 -27.41 -11.47 -7.26
C LYS A 159 -26.34 -10.65 -7.97
N VAL A 160 -26.45 -9.31 -8.00
CA VAL A 160 -25.40 -8.45 -8.60
C VAL A 160 -24.06 -8.65 -7.91
N LEU A 161 -24.05 -8.67 -6.56
CA LEU A 161 -22.82 -8.83 -5.79
C LEU A 161 -22.17 -10.21 -6.05
N LYS A 162 -22.98 -11.27 -6.15
CA LYS A 162 -22.50 -12.63 -6.45
C LYS A 162 -21.98 -12.73 -7.88
N ASP A 163 -22.70 -12.22 -8.86
CA ASP A 163 -22.32 -12.29 -10.29
C ASP A 163 -20.99 -11.55 -10.56
N LEU A 164 -20.73 -10.47 -9.81
CA LEU A 164 -19.49 -9.68 -9.90
C LEU A 164 -18.41 -10.13 -8.91
N ASP A 165 -18.66 -11.19 -8.13
CA ASP A 165 -17.74 -11.73 -7.12
C ASP A 165 -17.21 -10.66 -6.17
N LEU A 166 -18.12 -9.80 -5.63
CA LEU A 166 -17.75 -8.68 -4.78
C LEU A 166 -17.72 -9.08 -3.30
N PRO A 167 -16.57 -8.92 -2.60
CA PRO A 167 -16.49 -9.09 -1.15
C PRO A 167 -17.44 -8.14 -0.43
N GLN A 168 -18.04 -8.62 0.65
CA GLN A 168 -19.08 -7.91 1.41
C GLN A 168 -18.72 -7.82 2.88
N ARG A 169 -19.14 -6.73 3.54
CA ARG A 169 -19.02 -6.56 5.00
C ARG A 169 -20.14 -5.65 5.52
N GLY A 170 -20.29 -5.58 6.86
CA GLY A 170 -21.19 -4.63 7.52
C GLY A 170 -22.66 -4.82 7.14
N GLN A 171 -23.10 -6.06 6.94
CA GLN A 171 -24.47 -6.39 6.55
C GLN A 171 -25.43 -6.10 7.68
N ASN A 172 -26.50 -5.35 7.38
CA ASN A 172 -27.64 -5.11 8.27
C ASN A 172 -28.93 -5.33 7.50
N PHE A 173 -29.74 -6.29 7.96
CA PHE A 173 -30.98 -6.67 7.34
C PHE A 173 -32.18 -6.34 8.26
N GLY A 174 -32.85 -5.23 7.94
CA GLY A 174 -34.04 -4.74 8.62
C GLY A 174 -35.12 -4.33 7.59
N GLN A 175 -36.00 -3.41 7.96
CA GLN A 175 -36.95 -2.80 7.01
C GLN A 175 -36.18 -2.08 5.88
N ARG A 176 -35.12 -1.41 6.24
CA ARG A 176 -34.09 -0.90 5.33
C ARG A 176 -32.83 -1.75 5.53
N CYS A 177 -32.35 -2.33 4.44
CA CYS A 177 -31.14 -3.15 4.42
C CYS A 177 -29.95 -2.30 4.02
N SER A 178 -28.77 -2.62 4.57
CA SER A 178 -27.50 -2.00 4.15
C SER A 178 -26.36 -2.98 4.20
N LEU A 179 -25.36 -2.77 3.34
CA LEU A 179 -24.08 -3.48 3.36
C LEU A 179 -23.00 -2.64 2.67
N GLN A 180 -21.75 -3.01 2.86
CA GLN A 180 -20.64 -2.49 2.08
C GLN A 180 -20.13 -3.60 1.15
N ALA A 181 -19.92 -3.27 -0.13
CA ALA A 181 -19.31 -4.13 -1.13
C ALA A 181 -17.98 -3.53 -1.60
N ARG A 182 -16.94 -4.36 -1.76
CA ARG A 182 -15.67 -3.92 -2.32
C ARG A 182 -15.71 -4.02 -3.83
N VAL A 183 -15.83 -2.88 -4.49
CA VAL A 183 -15.94 -2.79 -5.94
C VAL A 183 -14.55 -2.53 -6.53
N ARG A 184 -14.11 -3.40 -7.45
CA ARG A 184 -12.88 -3.21 -8.22
C ARG A 184 -13.02 -1.98 -9.12
N LEU A 185 -11.95 -1.22 -9.33
CA LEU A 185 -12.00 -0.03 -10.19
C LEU A 185 -12.46 -0.38 -11.62
N SER A 186 -11.99 -1.50 -12.18
CA SER A 186 -12.40 -1.96 -13.51
C SER A 186 -13.88 -2.37 -13.62
N ALA A 187 -14.52 -2.69 -12.51
CA ALA A 187 -15.92 -3.11 -12.46
C ALA A 187 -16.87 -2.01 -12.00
N GLU A 188 -16.38 -0.82 -11.70
CA GLU A 188 -17.16 0.25 -11.08
C GLU A 188 -18.34 0.71 -11.96
N GLU A 189 -18.12 0.93 -13.24
CA GLU A 189 -19.19 1.34 -14.18
C GLU A 189 -20.25 0.24 -14.32
N ALA A 190 -19.83 -1.00 -14.57
CA ALA A 190 -20.74 -2.14 -14.68
C ALA A 190 -21.53 -2.37 -13.39
N PHE A 191 -20.92 -2.17 -12.24
CA PHE A 191 -21.57 -2.24 -10.94
C PHE A 191 -22.62 -1.14 -10.78
N LYS A 192 -22.25 0.13 -11.06
CA LYS A 192 -23.19 1.29 -10.98
C LYS A 192 -24.39 1.09 -11.91
N ASP A 193 -24.15 0.66 -13.14
CA ASP A 193 -25.21 0.42 -14.12
C ASP A 193 -26.19 -0.66 -13.64
N ARG A 194 -25.68 -1.76 -13.11
CA ARG A 194 -26.53 -2.86 -12.62
C ARG A 194 -27.32 -2.49 -11.36
N ILE A 195 -26.71 -1.74 -10.43
CA ILE A 195 -27.39 -1.27 -9.21
C ILE A 195 -28.46 -0.23 -9.54
N SER A 196 -28.21 0.67 -10.49
CA SER A 196 -29.18 1.69 -10.90
C SER A 196 -30.48 1.11 -11.51
N GLN A 197 -30.45 -0.15 -11.97
CA GLN A 197 -31.63 -0.87 -12.48
C GLN A 197 -32.47 -1.52 -11.38
N ILE A 198 -32.03 -1.47 -10.12
CA ILE A 198 -32.74 -2.06 -8.99
C ILE A 198 -33.56 -0.96 -8.30
N ASP A 199 -34.86 -1.16 -8.23
CA ASP A 199 -35.76 -0.25 -7.53
C ASP A 199 -35.42 -0.19 -6.03
N ASP A 200 -35.52 1.01 -5.45
CA ASP A 200 -35.27 1.26 -4.02
C ASP A 200 -33.88 0.79 -3.56
N CYS A 201 -32.85 0.95 -4.40
CA CYS A 201 -31.45 0.70 -4.09
C CYS A 201 -30.61 1.95 -4.33
N LEU A 202 -29.85 2.38 -3.34
CA LEU A 202 -29.00 3.57 -3.37
C LEU A 202 -27.55 3.21 -3.12
N ILE A 203 -26.64 3.82 -3.89
CA ILE A 203 -25.22 3.84 -3.63
C ILE A 203 -24.92 5.07 -2.77
N ILE A 204 -24.34 4.87 -1.59
CA ILE A 204 -23.86 5.93 -0.70
C ILE A 204 -22.33 6.02 -0.88
N GLU A 205 -21.86 7.10 -1.49
CA GLU A 205 -20.43 7.40 -1.56
C GLU A 205 -20.01 8.04 -0.22
N GLU A 206 -18.99 7.47 0.43
CA GLU A 206 -18.37 8.01 1.65
C GLU A 206 -17.30 9.05 1.32
#